data_f4c1dc919c38c77363d0d16d8e7d4790
#
_entry.id   f4c1dc919c38c77363d0d16d8e7d4790
#
_cell.length_a   1.000
_cell.length_b   1.000
_cell.length_c   1.000
_cell.angle_alpha   90.00
_cell.angle_beta   90.00
_cell.angle_gamma   90.00
#
_symmetry.space_group_name_H-M   'P 1'
#
loop_
_entity.id
_entity.type
_entity.pdbx_description
1 polymer ?
#
loop_
_entity_poly.entity_id
_entity_poly.type
_entity_poly.pdbx_seq_one_letter_code
_entity_poly.pdbx_strand_id
1 'polypeptide(L)'
;MKYYILNIFLLLQIIFAEPFEGLTLITSMGGGQNSSDTYLIDNDENIINSWSHSTGAASVGYLTQDSILFVPGKIAGNGDGPSGGLFKKIDWNGNIIWEWAMPTDICVPHHDIALLPNGNILAICEETKTEQEAENAGLQGINGPMSLDMIVELEPQENNSAEIVWEWHLWDHLVQ
;
A
#
# COMPACT_ATOMS: atom_id res chain seq x y z
N MET A 1 -20.11 18.87 69.37
CA MET A 1 -20.29 18.59 67.93
C MET A 1 -18.96 18.07 67.37
N LYS A 2 -18.85 16.78 67.11
CA LYS A 2 -17.60 16.18 66.57
C LYS A 2 -17.71 16.14 65.03
N TYR A 3 -16.81 16.84 64.33
CA TYR A 3 -16.71 16.80 62.88
C TYR A 3 -15.87 15.58 62.51
N TYR A 4 -16.45 14.63 61.78
CA TYR A 4 -15.73 13.54 61.17
C TYR A 4 -15.26 14.03 59.80
N ILE A 5 -13.93 14.20 59.68
CA ILE A 5 -13.27 14.44 58.40
C ILE A 5 -13.17 13.10 57.66
N LEU A 6 -14.01 12.91 56.68
CA LEU A 6 -13.93 11.77 55.77
C LEU A 6 -12.81 12.02 54.76
N ASN A 7 -11.64 11.42 54.96
CA ASN A 7 -10.55 11.42 53.97
C ASN A 7 -10.93 10.46 52.84
N ILE A 8 -11.42 10.99 51.74
CA ILE A 8 -11.56 10.25 50.51
C ILE A 8 -10.19 10.19 49.84
N PHE A 9 -9.50 9.06 50.00
CA PHE A 9 -8.32 8.71 49.18
C PHE A 9 -8.83 8.36 47.77
N LEU A 10 -8.76 9.33 46.85
CA LEU A 10 -8.95 9.08 45.43
C LEU A 10 -7.70 8.30 44.93
N LEU A 11 -7.78 7.00 44.90
CA LEU A 11 -6.78 6.15 44.20
C LEU A 11 -6.90 6.44 42.69
N LEU A 12 -6.05 7.35 42.21
CA LEU A 12 -5.84 7.54 40.79
C LEU A 12 -5.12 6.28 40.29
N GLN A 13 -5.86 5.32 39.78
CA GLN A 13 -5.27 4.21 39.04
C GLN A 13 -4.81 4.79 37.69
N ILE A 14 -3.51 5.04 37.56
CA ILE A 14 -2.89 5.30 36.28
C ILE A 14 -2.92 3.96 35.54
N ILE A 15 -3.87 3.79 34.64
CA ILE A 15 -3.89 2.68 33.72
C ILE A 15 -2.80 2.99 32.68
N PHE A 16 -1.67 2.38 32.79
CA PHE A 16 -0.70 2.34 31.70
C PHE A 16 -1.28 1.39 30.66
N ALA A 17 -1.64 1.92 29.50
CA ALA A 17 -1.89 1.09 28.34
C ALA A 17 -0.54 0.56 27.88
N GLU A 18 -0.32 -0.73 28.06
CA GLU A 18 0.84 -1.36 27.47
C GLU A 18 0.60 -1.61 25.97
N PRO A 19 1.60 -1.41 25.12
CA PRO A 19 1.49 -1.72 23.71
C PRO A 19 1.20 -3.22 23.55
N PHE A 20 0.49 -3.56 22.47
CA PHE A 20 0.30 -4.96 22.09
C PHE A 20 1.67 -5.63 21.88
N GLU A 21 1.87 -6.82 22.46
CA GLU A 21 3.12 -7.58 22.26
C GLU A 21 3.25 -7.97 20.78
N GLY A 22 4.36 -7.58 20.17
CA GLY A 22 4.61 -7.88 18.77
C GLY A 22 5.67 -6.99 18.14
N LEU A 23 5.74 -7.05 16.81
CA LEU A 23 6.63 -6.23 16.01
C LEU A 23 5.79 -5.28 15.15
N THR A 24 6.30 -4.08 14.96
CA THR A 24 5.67 -3.05 14.10
C THR A 24 6.49 -2.88 12.83
N LEU A 25 5.83 -3.02 11.67
CA LEU A 25 6.44 -2.74 10.37
C LEU A 25 6.13 -1.29 9.99
N ILE A 26 7.17 -0.51 9.69
CA ILE A 26 7.07 0.89 9.31
C ILE A 26 7.77 1.09 7.98
N THR A 27 7.04 1.57 6.97
CA THR A 27 7.63 1.95 5.68
C THR A 27 7.70 3.46 5.61
N SER A 28 8.92 4.02 5.48
CA SER A 28 9.08 5.43 5.23
C SER A 28 8.71 5.75 3.77
N MET A 29 7.82 6.69 3.58
CA MET A 29 7.52 7.20 2.25
C MET A 29 8.51 8.31 1.92
N GLY A 30 9.58 7.98 1.20
CA GLY A 30 10.54 8.96 0.71
C GLY A 30 9.85 10.01 -0.16
N GLY A 31 10.18 11.30 0.02
CA GLY A 31 9.68 12.37 -0.83
C GLY A 31 10.18 12.23 -2.28
N GLY A 32 9.26 12.20 -3.26
CA GLY A 32 9.60 12.07 -4.67
C GLY A 32 10.10 10.67 -5.06
N GLN A 33 11.08 10.61 -5.96
CA GLN A 33 11.71 9.36 -6.46
C GLN A 33 12.90 8.88 -5.61
N ASN A 34 13.04 9.43 -4.40
CA ASN A 34 14.17 9.14 -3.53
C ASN A 34 14.00 7.77 -2.86
N SER A 35 15.13 7.19 -2.47
CA SER A 35 15.17 5.97 -1.66
C SER A 35 14.33 6.10 -0.40
N SER A 36 13.75 5.02 0.04
CA SER A 36 13.03 4.90 1.31
C SER A 36 13.46 3.62 2.01
N ASP A 37 13.09 3.50 3.29
CA ASP A 37 13.41 2.31 4.07
C ASP A 37 12.13 1.75 4.71
N THR A 38 12.11 0.45 4.89
CA THR A 38 11.14 -0.26 5.73
C THR A 38 11.86 -0.81 6.95
N TYR A 39 11.30 -0.59 8.14
CA TYR A 39 11.85 -1.05 9.41
C TYR A 39 10.87 -1.99 10.09
N LEU A 40 11.38 -3.05 10.68
CA LEU A 40 10.67 -3.90 11.63
C LEU A 40 11.23 -3.60 13.02
N ILE A 41 10.39 -3.10 13.93
CA ILE A 41 10.80 -2.68 15.26
C ILE A 41 10.01 -3.44 16.34
N ASP A 42 10.60 -3.59 17.51
CA ASP A 42 9.91 -4.08 18.72
C ASP A 42 9.27 -2.94 19.51
N ASN A 43 8.63 -3.26 20.64
CA ASN A 43 7.97 -2.28 21.50
C ASN A 43 8.93 -1.34 22.24
N ASP A 44 10.22 -1.67 22.30
CA ASP A 44 11.28 -0.85 22.85
C ASP A 44 11.99 0.00 21.77
N GLU A 45 11.41 0.06 20.57
CA GLU A 45 11.93 0.77 19.40
C GLU A 45 13.27 0.23 18.86
N ASN A 46 13.67 -0.98 19.24
CA ASN A 46 14.85 -1.59 18.66
C ASN A 46 14.54 -2.06 17.22
N ILE A 47 15.46 -1.78 16.31
CA ILE A 47 15.35 -2.26 14.92
C ILE A 47 15.72 -3.74 14.89
N ILE A 48 14.74 -4.58 14.57
CA ILE A 48 14.91 -6.04 14.41
C ILE A 48 15.41 -6.37 13.01
N ASN A 49 14.89 -5.65 11.98
CA ASN A 49 15.36 -5.72 10.61
C ASN A 49 15.06 -4.42 9.86
N SER A 50 15.78 -4.20 8.74
CA SER A 50 15.53 -3.07 7.85
C SER A 50 15.80 -3.45 6.39
N TRP A 51 15.02 -2.83 5.48
CA TRP A 51 15.14 -3.01 4.03
C TRP A 51 15.20 -1.64 3.38
N SER A 52 16.22 -1.41 2.54
CA SER A 52 16.37 -0.17 1.78
C SER A 52 15.82 -0.32 0.36
N HIS A 53 15.04 0.65 -0.07
CA HIS A 53 14.41 0.69 -1.39
C HIS A 53 15.04 1.80 -2.23
N SER A 54 15.68 1.43 -3.33
CA SER A 54 16.36 2.37 -4.25
C SER A 54 15.40 3.30 -5.00
N THR A 55 14.14 2.85 -5.16
CA THR A 55 13.06 3.63 -5.76
C THR A 55 12.05 3.93 -4.67
N GLY A 56 11.82 5.00 -4.11
CA GLY A 56 10.90 5.23 -2.97
C GLY A 56 9.69 4.28 -2.95
N ALA A 57 9.21 3.96 -1.77
CA ALA A 57 7.96 3.22 -1.62
C ALA A 57 6.77 4.09 -2.05
N ALA A 58 5.81 3.50 -2.75
CA ALA A 58 4.58 4.16 -3.13
C ALA A 58 3.53 4.12 -2.01
N SER A 59 3.61 3.08 -1.17
CA SER A 59 2.74 2.84 -0.02
C SER A 59 3.47 2.00 1.04
N VAL A 60 2.72 1.44 1.99
CA VAL A 60 3.27 0.60 3.07
C VAL A 60 3.75 -0.75 2.53
N GLY A 61 4.74 -1.33 3.21
CA GLY A 61 5.16 -2.70 2.97
C GLY A 61 4.32 -3.70 3.76
N TYR A 62 4.26 -4.93 3.29
CA TYR A 62 3.59 -6.06 3.93
C TYR A 62 4.57 -7.20 4.15
N LEU A 63 4.81 -7.57 5.40
CA LEU A 63 5.68 -8.70 5.76
C LEU A 63 4.83 -9.96 5.96
N THR A 64 5.13 -11.00 5.20
CA THR A 64 4.45 -12.29 5.30
C THR A 64 5.02 -13.15 6.43
N GLN A 65 4.33 -14.24 6.81
CA GLN A 65 4.77 -15.15 7.87
C GLN A 65 6.07 -15.88 7.55
N ASP A 66 6.38 -16.07 6.26
CA ASP A 66 7.63 -16.63 5.77
C ASP A 66 8.73 -15.59 5.56
N SER A 67 8.53 -14.40 6.14
CA SER A 67 9.51 -13.32 6.16
C SER A 67 9.86 -12.72 4.78
N ILE A 68 8.91 -12.75 3.86
CA ILE A 68 9.00 -12.04 2.58
C ILE A 68 8.31 -10.67 2.72
N LEU A 69 9.02 -9.61 2.40
CA LEU A 69 8.50 -8.26 2.35
C LEU A 69 7.99 -7.95 0.95
N PHE A 70 6.70 -7.59 0.86
CA PHE A 70 6.09 -7.04 -0.35
C PHE A 70 6.06 -5.51 -0.25
N VAL A 71 6.58 -4.82 -1.26
CA VAL A 71 6.60 -3.35 -1.29
C VAL A 71 6.15 -2.84 -2.64
N PRO A 72 5.06 -2.04 -2.69
CA PRO A 72 4.75 -1.25 -3.87
C PRO A 72 5.76 -0.10 -3.98
N GLY A 73 6.46 -0.04 -5.09
CA GLY A 73 7.48 0.96 -5.40
C GLY A 73 7.01 1.97 -6.43
N LYS A 74 7.70 3.11 -6.49
CA LYS A 74 7.47 4.14 -7.51
C LYS A 74 8.18 3.80 -8.81
N ILE A 75 7.54 4.13 -9.93
CA ILE A 75 8.18 4.15 -11.25
C ILE A 75 8.57 5.60 -11.56
N ALA A 76 9.80 5.78 -12.06
CA ALA A 76 10.28 7.09 -12.47
C ALA A 76 9.37 7.69 -13.57
N GLY A 77 8.89 8.92 -13.35
CA GLY A 77 8.05 9.65 -14.29
C GLY A 77 6.54 9.52 -14.08
N ASN A 78 6.07 8.70 -13.15
CA ASN A 78 4.63 8.57 -12.84
C ASN A 78 4.08 9.64 -11.87
N GLY A 79 4.72 10.82 -11.81
CA GLY A 79 4.24 11.96 -11.02
C GLY A 79 4.66 11.95 -9.55
N ASP A 80 4.26 13.03 -8.85
CA ASP A 80 4.52 13.23 -7.43
C ASP A 80 3.28 12.82 -6.63
N GLY A 81 3.28 11.65 -6.06
CA GLY A 81 2.13 11.21 -5.27
C GLY A 81 2.28 9.75 -4.87
N PRO A 82 1.22 9.11 -4.40
CA PRO A 82 1.22 7.69 -4.07
C PRO A 82 1.14 6.79 -5.32
N SER A 83 1.54 7.31 -6.50
CA SER A 83 1.60 6.55 -7.74
C SER A 83 2.70 5.50 -7.64
N GLY A 84 2.29 4.24 -7.81
CA GLY A 84 3.16 3.07 -7.75
C GLY A 84 3.49 2.52 -9.12
N GLY A 85 3.28 1.22 -9.26
CA GLY A 85 3.44 0.47 -10.50
C GLY A 85 4.61 -0.49 -10.49
N LEU A 86 5.53 -0.35 -9.55
CA LEU A 86 6.59 -1.31 -9.31
C LEU A 86 6.23 -2.20 -8.12
N PHE A 87 6.16 -3.49 -8.31
CA PHE A 87 5.87 -4.48 -7.28
C PHE A 87 7.12 -5.27 -6.96
N LYS A 88 7.45 -5.43 -5.68
CA LYS A 88 8.67 -6.13 -5.24
C LYS A 88 8.36 -7.15 -4.17
N LYS A 89 9.05 -8.29 -4.26
CA LYS A 89 9.22 -9.26 -3.18
C LYS A 89 10.67 -9.25 -2.75
N ILE A 90 10.91 -9.03 -1.47
CA ILE A 90 12.25 -8.89 -0.90
C ILE A 90 12.40 -9.90 0.23
N ASP A 91 13.48 -10.65 0.24
CA ASP A 91 13.75 -11.61 1.30
C ASP A 91 14.19 -10.93 2.61
N TRP A 92 14.34 -11.72 3.67
CA TRP A 92 14.78 -11.23 4.99
C TRP A 92 16.12 -10.50 4.95
N ASN A 93 17.02 -10.88 4.04
CA ASN A 93 18.37 -10.32 3.91
C ASN A 93 18.42 -9.07 3.00
N GLY A 94 17.29 -8.64 2.45
CA GLY A 94 17.22 -7.48 1.58
C GLY A 94 17.45 -7.78 0.09
N ASN A 95 17.50 -9.06 -0.31
CA ASN A 95 17.61 -9.41 -1.72
C ASN A 95 16.24 -9.33 -2.40
N ILE A 96 16.16 -8.65 -3.53
CA ILE A 96 14.97 -8.66 -4.39
C ILE A 96 14.87 -10.04 -5.03
N ILE A 97 13.84 -10.81 -4.67
CA ILE A 97 13.60 -12.16 -5.20
C ILE A 97 12.57 -12.18 -6.33
N TRP A 98 11.83 -11.11 -6.48
CA TRP A 98 10.93 -10.85 -7.60
C TRP A 98 10.63 -9.35 -7.71
N GLU A 99 10.60 -8.84 -8.94
CA GLU A 99 10.26 -7.45 -9.22
C GLU A 99 9.55 -7.36 -10.57
N TRP A 100 8.45 -6.62 -10.63
CA TRP A 100 7.71 -6.41 -11.86
C TRP A 100 7.10 -5.02 -11.90
N ALA A 101 7.13 -4.40 -13.08
CA ALA A 101 6.53 -3.09 -13.32
C ALA A 101 5.25 -3.23 -14.16
N MET A 102 4.15 -2.65 -13.68
CA MET A 102 2.89 -2.58 -14.42
C MET A 102 3.10 -1.75 -15.69
N PRO A 103 2.73 -2.27 -16.87
CA PRO A 103 2.69 -1.47 -18.09
C PRO A 103 1.67 -0.33 -17.98
N THR A 104 2.10 0.90 -18.27
CA THR A 104 1.27 2.11 -18.09
C THR A 104 0.14 2.25 -19.10
N ASP A 105 0.16 1.48 -20.16
CA ASP A 105 -0.94 1.36 -21.16
C ASP A 105 -2.08 0.47 -20.67
N ILE A 106 -1.89 -0.28 -19.60
CA ILE A 106 -2.95 -1.05 -18.93
C ILE A 106 -3.62 -0.18 -17.88
N CYS A 107 -2.88 0.21 -16.86
CA CYS A 107 -3.33 1.13 -15.81
C CYS A 107 -2.15 1.69 -15.02
N VAL A 108 -2.40 2.70 -14.20
CA VAL A 108 -1.40 3.27 -13.30
C VAL A 108 -1.74 2.89 -11.86
N PRO A 109 -1.04 1.93 -11.23
CA PRO A 109 -1.25 1.58 -9.83
C PRO A 109 -1.01 2.76 -8.90
N HIS A 110 -1.85 2.88 -7.87
CA HIS A 110 -1.72 3.93 -6.87
C HIS A 110 -2.15 3.44 -5.48
N HIS A 111 -1.73 4.17 -4.44
CA HIS A 111 -2.06 4.01 -3.04
C HIS A 111 -1.61 2.67 -2.46
N ASP A 112 -2.35 1.57 -2.64
CA ASP A 112 -2.15 0.37 -1.83
C ASP A 112 -2.30 -0.93 -2.62
N ILE A 113 -1.86 -2.03 -1.98
CA ILE A 113 -2.01 -3.40 -2.45
C ILE A 113 -2.62 -4.28 -1.35
N ALA A 114 -3.18 -5.40 -1.73
CA ALA A 114 -3.57 -6.45 -0.78
C ALA A 114 -2.99 -7.80 -1.22
N LEU A 115 -2.38 -8.51 -0.28
CA LEU A 115 -1.85 -9.85 -0.54
C LEU A 115 -2.97 -10.88 -0.35
N LEU A 116 -3.14 -11.75 -1.32
CA LEU A 116 -4.12 -12.82 -1.28
C LEU A 116 -3.50 -14.13 -0.76
N PRO A 117 -4.30 -15.02 -0.13
CA PRO A 117 -3.80 -16.30 0.40
C PRO A 117 -3.20 -17.24 -0.65
N ASN A 118 -3.56 -17.08 -1.94
CA ASN A 118 -3.00 -17.83 -3.06
C ASN A 118 -1.64 -17.30 -3.54
N GLY A 119 -1.12 -16.21 -2.95
CA GLY A 119 0.12 -15.56 -3.34
C GLY A 119 -0.03 -14.46 -4.38
N ASN A 120 -1.26 -14.21 -4.87
CA ASN A 120 -1.58 -13.14 -5.79
C ASN A 120 -1.65 -11.80 -5.07
N ILE A 121 -1.64 -10.72 -5.83
CA ILE A 121 -1.65 -9.34 -5.34
C ILE A 121 -2.85 -8.62 -5.94
N LEU A 122 -3.74 -8.06 -5.11
CA LEU A 122 -4.68 -7.07 -5.59
C LEU A 122 -4.00 -5.70 -5.58
N ALA A 123 -4.16 -4.96 -6.68
CA ALA A 123 -3.69 -3.59 -6.80
C ALA A 123 -4.84 -2.69 -7.25
N ILE A 124 -4.93 -1.52 -6.63
CA ILE A 124 -5.81 -0.46 -7.11
C ILE A 124 -5.07 0.34 -8.17
N CYS A 125 -5.73 0.60 -9.30
CA CYS A 125 -5.18 1.25 -10.47
C CYS A 125 -6.09 2.36 -10.96
N GLU A 126 -5.53 3.33 -11.66
CA GLU A 126 -6.24 4.32 -12.45
C GLU A 126 -6.23 3.90 -13.93
N GLU A 127 -7.40 3.75 -14.53
CA GLU A 127 -7.59 3.65 -15.98
C GLU A 127 -8.11 4.97 -16.55
N THR A 128 -7.76 5.27 -17.79
CA THR A 128 -8.24 6.48 -18.49
C THR A 128 -9.23 6.12 -19.59
N LYS A 129 -10.41 6.74 -19.55
CA LYS A 129 -11.39 6.72 -20.64
C LYS A 129 -11.34 8.04 -21.39
N THR A 130 -11.37 7.98 -22.70
CA THR A 130 -11.43 9.18 -23.55
C THR A 130 -12.78 9.87 -23.42
N GLU A 131 -12.84 11.16 -23.73
CA GLU A 131 -14.10 11.92 -23.84
C GLU A 131 -15.11 11.22 -24.76
N GLN A 132 -14.64 10.72 -25.89
CA GLN A 132 -15.50 10.01 -26.84
C GLN A 132 -16.08 8.70 -26.31
N GLU A 133 -15.31 7.92 -25.54
CA GLU A 133 -15.82 6.71 -24.87
C GLU A 133 -16.90 7.07 -23.87
N ALA A 134 -16.66 8.13 -23.09
CA ALA A 134 -17.60 8.59 -22.08
C ALA A 134 -18.90 9.14 -22.72
N GLU A 135 -18.81 9.92 -23.80
CA GLU A 135 -19.97 10.39 -24.55
C GLU A 135 -20.75 9.23 -25.18
N ASN A 136 -20.07 8.26 -25.77
CA ASN A 136 -20.68 7.06 -26.32
C ASN A 136 -21.41 6.22 -25.27
N ALA A 137 -20.94 6.27 -24.03
CA ALA A 137 -21.60 5.63 -22.87
C ALA A 137 -22.78 6.45 -22.31
N GLY A 138 -23.05 7.65 -22.86
CA GLY A 138 -24.20 8.48 -22.50
C GLY A 138 -23.87 9.64 -21.56
N LEU A 139 -22.64 9.82 -21.10
CA LEU A 139 -22.25 10.97 -20.31
C LEU A 139 -22.29 12.24 -21.16
N GLN A 140 -22.79 13.34 -20.57
CA GLN A 140 -22.89 14.62 -21.25
C GLN A 140 -22.12 15.70 -20.49
N GLY A 141 -21.54 16.63 -21.24
CA GLY A 141 -20.89 17.81 -20.65
C GLY A 141 -19.51 17.52 -20.08
N ILE A 142 -18.87 16.44 -20.53
CA ILE A 142 -17.48 16.14 -20.21
C ILE A 142 -16.59 17.02 -21.07
N ASN A 143 -15.44 17.39 -20.54
CA ASN A 143 -14.45 18.16 -21.24
C ASN A 143 -13.07 17.51 -20.99
N GLY A 144 -12.69 16.57 -21.84
CA GLY A 144 -11.44 15.81 -21.78
C GLY A 144 -11.58 14.37 -21.23
N PRO A 145 -10.46 13.67 -21.08
CA PRO A 145 -10.45 12.30 -20.59
C PRO A 145 -10.87 12.20 -19.12
N MET A 146 -11.37 11.04 -18.73
CA MET A 146 -11.74 10.70 -17.35
C MET A 146 -10.79 9.66 -16.80
N SER A 147 -10.32 9.88 -15.56
CA SER A 147 -9.61 8.90 -14.77
C SER A 147 -10.58 8.18 -13.84
N LEU A 148 -10.54 6.86 -13.82
CA LEU A 148 -11.42 5.99 -13.06
C LEU A 148 -10.61 4.91 -12.37
N ASP A 149 -11.06 4.51 -11.18
CA ASP A 149 -10.43 3.41 -10.48
C ASP A 149 -10.80 2.06 -11.10
N MET A 150 -9.84 1.17 -11.10
CA MET A 150 -10.02 -0.25 -11.34
C MET A 150 -9.22 -1.07 -10.32
N ILE A 151 -9.56 -2.33 -10.16
CA ILE A 151 -8.81 -3.26 -9.33
C ILE A 151 -8.34 -4.40 -10.23
N VAL A 152 -7.07 -4.75 -10.12
CA VAL A 152 -6.49 -5.90 -10.82
C VAL A 152 -5.97 -6.93 -9.83
N GLU A 153 -6.15 -8.22 -10.16
CA GLU A 153 -5.46 -9.31 -9.48
C GLU A 153 -4.27 -9.75 -10.32
N LEU A 154 -3.08 -9.64 -9.73
CA LEU A 154 -1.82 -10.01 -10.34
C LEU A 154 -1.37 -11.37 -9.80
N GLU A 155 -1.08 -12.30 -10.69
CA GLU A 155 -0.40 -13.55 -10.38
C GLU A 155 1.09 -13.39 -10.69
N PRO A 156 1.97 -13.27 -9.66
CA PRO A 156 3.40 -13.23 -9.86
C PRO A 156 3.92 -14.50 -10.50
N GLN A 157 4.66 -14.37 -11.59
CA GLN A 157 5.23 -15.46 -12.37
C GLN A 157 6.76 -15.50 -12.22
N GLU A 158 7.38 -16.58 -12.66
CA GLU A 158 8.84 -16.67 -12.74
C GLU A 158 9.42 -15.60 -13.68
N ASN A 159 10.74 -15.37 -13.59
CA ASN A 159 11.50 -14.44 -14.45
C ASN A 159 11.02 -12.98 -14.39
N ASN A 160 10.61 -12.52 -13.18
CA ASN A 160 10.17 -11.13 -12.96
C ASN A 160 9.03 -10.72 -13.89
N SER A 161 8.04 -11.58 -14.04
CA SER A 161 6.82 -11.30 -14.79
C SER A 161 5.58 -11.43 -13.89
N ALA A 162 4.45 -10.94 -14.35
CA ALA A 162 3.15 -11.14 -13.74
C ALA A 162 2.06 -11.28 -14.80
N GLU A 163 0.99 -11.98 -14.45
CA GLU A 163 -0.21 -12.10 -15.28
C GLU A 163 -1.38 -11.44 -14.54
N ILE A 164 -2.21 -10.68 -15.27
CA ILE A 164 -3.47 -10.17 -14.75
C ILE A 164 -4.50 -11.26 -14.92
N VAL A 165 -4.96 -11.83 -13.81
CA VAL A 165 -5.88 -12.97 -13.81
C VAL A 165 -7.32 -12.58 -13.51
N TRP A 166 -7.55 -11.38 -13.01
CA TRP A 166 -8.88 -10.81 -12.77
C TRP A 166 -8.83 -9.29 -12.75
N GLU A 167 -9.94 -8.66 -13.20
CA GLU A 167 -10.11 -7.21 -13.24
C GLU A 167 -11.51 -6.80 -12.79
N TRP A 168 -11.62 -5.66 -12.17
CA TRP A 168 -12.87 -4.97 -11.87
C TRP A 168 -12.73 -3.50 -12.24
N HIS A 169 -13.66 -2.97 -13.01
CA HIS A 169 -13.63 -1.60 -13.50
C HIS A 169 -14.79 -0.78 -12.92
N LEU A 170 -14.50 0.35 -12.28
CA LEU A 170 -15.53 1.29 -11.85
C LEU A 170 -16.40 1.74 -13.03
N TRP A 171 -15.80 1.83 -14.20
CA TRP A 171 -16.49 2.17 -15.45
C TRP A 171 -17.74 1.33 -15.71
N ASP A 172 -17.70 0.05 -15.42
CA ASP A 172 -18.80 -0.88 -15.67
C ASP A 172 -19.96 -0.74 -14.65
N HIS A 173 -19.73 0.04 -13.58
CA HIS A 173 -20.66 0.21 -12.46
C HIS A 173 -21.17 1.66 -12.32
N LEU A 174 -20.89 2.53 -13.29
CA LEU A 174 -21.41 3.89 -13.29
C LEU A 174 -22.93 3.89 -13.49
N VAL A 175 -23.63 4.58 -12.58
CA VAL A 175 -25.07 4.83 -12.72
C VAL A 175 -25.23 6.08 -13.59
N GLN A 176 -25.91 5.93 -14.69
CA GLN A 176 -26.26 7.03 -15.61
C GLN A 176 -27.63 7.60 -15.28
#